data_2c313e81debb2b31ca07955fa480c8cb
#
_entry.id   2c313e81debb2b31ca07955fa480c8cb
#
_cell.length_a   1.000
_cell.length_b   1.000
_cell.length_c   1.000
_cell.angle_alpha   90.00
_cell.angle_beta   90.00
_cell.angle_gamma   90.00
#
_symmetry.space_group_name_H-M   'P 1'
#
loop_
_entity.id
_entity.type
_entity.pdbx_description
1 polymer ?
#
loop_
_entity_poly.entity_id
_entity_poly.type
_entity_poly.pdbx_seq_one_letter_code
_entity_poly.pdbx_strand_id
1 'polypeptide(L)'
;MEYEIRPLLANDEPILREMVFQGLSSVGNHQPSREILQRPEFAHYAEGWGRAGDTGFVAHDKKNGSVVGAVWLRKPVHKPDAPPELAFAVKPEHRRHGIGTALLTQLVRANPHESTISVSFVAGKPVLRLYERFGFKITKEGSNAIVMRRQI
;
A
#
# COMPACT_ATOMS: atom_id res chain seq x y z
N MET A 1 11.44 10.71 -15.85
CA MET A 1 10.22 9.94 -16.18
C MET A 1 9.00 10.73 -15.76
N GLU A 2 8.00 10.80 -16.63
CA GLU A 2 6.72 11.42 -16.27
C GLU A 2 5.71 10.36 -15.90
N TYR A 3 4.96 10.59 -14.83
CA TYR A 3 3.93 9.67 -14.37
C TYR A 3 2.69 10.44 -13.93
N GLU A 4 1.58 9.74 -13.88
CA GLU A 4 0.28 10.27 -13.50
C GLU A 4 -0.31 9.43 -12.39
N ILE A 5 -0.88 10.08 -11.37
CA ILE A 5 -1.53 9.41 -10.24
C ILE A 5 -3.03 9.58 -10.37
N ARG A 6 -3.77 8.48 -10.22
CA ARG A 6 -5.22 8.49 -10.19
C ARG A 6 -5.76 7.67 -9.03
N PRO A 7 -6.99 7.94 -8.56
CA PRO A 7 -7.63 7.07 -7.57
C PRO A 7 -7.83 5.65 -8.12
N LEU A 8 -7.75 4.66 -7.24
CA LEU A 8 -8.08 3.29 -7.57
C LEU A 8 -9.59 3.12 -7.72
N LEU A 9 -9.99 2.33 -8.72
CA LEU A 9 -11.39 2.02 -9.03
C LEU A 9 -11.68 0.56 -8.65
N ALA A 10 -12.96 0.22 -8.55
CA ALA A 10 -13.39 -1.14 -8.16
C ALA A 10 -12.86 -2.22 -9.11
N ASN A 11 -12.65 -1.91 -10.38
CA ASN A 11 -12.12 -2.86 -11.36
C ASN A 11 -10.58 -2.96 -11.39
N ASP A 12 -9.90 -2.33 -10.43
CA ASP A 12 -8.43 -2.33 -10.37
C ASP A 12 -7.85 -3.49 -9.55
N GLU A 13 -8.66 -4.46 -9.11
CA GLU A 13 -8.17 -5.60 -8.32
C GLU A 13 -6.97 -6.30 -8.97
N PRO A 14 -6.94 -6.57 -10.29
CA PRO A 14 -5.77 -7.19 -10.91
C PRO A 14 -4.48 -6.39 -10.75
N ILE A 15 -4.58 -5.06 -10.77
CA ILE A 15 -3.43 -4.18 -10.53
C ILE A 15 -2.90 -4.38 -9.10
N LEU A 16 -3.81 -4.44 -8.12
CA LEU A 16 -3.42 -4.62 -6.73
C LEU A 16 -2.75 -5.97 -6.48
N ARG A 17 -3.27 -7.03 -7.12
CA ARG A 17 -2.65 -8.37 -7.03
C ARG A 17 -1.22 -8.35 -7.54
N GLU A 18 -0.99 -7.69 -8.68
CA GLU A 18 0.35 -7.56 -9.24
C GLU A 18 1.26 -6.75 -8.32
N MET A 19 0.73 -5.68 -7.70
CA MET A 19 1.52 -4.86 -6.78
C MET A 19 1.89 -5.62 -5.51
N VAL A 20 0.99 -6.45 -4.97
CA VAL A 20 1.31 -7.32 -3.84
C VAL A 20 2.45 -8.27 -4.21
N PHE A 21 2.38 -8.87 -5.38
CA PHE A 21 3.44 -9.76 -5.88
C PHE A 21 4.78 -9.01 -6.01
N GLN A 22 4.77 -7.81 -6.55
CA GLN A 22 5.99 -6.99 -6.67
C GLN A 22 6.59 -6.66 -5.30
N GLY A 23 5.75 -6.35 -4.32
CA GLY A 23 6.19 -6.10 -2.94
C GLY A 23 6.85 -7.32 -2.31
N LEU A 24 6.27 -8.50 -2.50
CA LEU A 24 6.82 -9.76 -2.00
C LEU A 24 8.13 -10.12 -2.69
N SER A 25 8.23 -9.88 -4.00
CA SER A 25 9.42 -10.19 -4.78
C SER A 25 10.62 -9.33 -4.38
N SER A 26 10.40 -8.18 -3.76
CA SER A 26 11.48 -7.30 -3.31
C SER A 26 12.00 -7.64 -1.92
N VAL A 27 11.39 -8.61 -1.23
CA VAL A 27 11.78 -9.05 0.11
C VAL A 27 12.50 -10.40 0.00
N GLY A 28 13.83 -10.38 0.14
CA GLY A 28 14.64 -11.60 0.07
C GLY A 28 15.21 -11.90 -1.31
N ASN A 29 15.93 -13.02 -1.42
CA ASN A 29 16.68 -13.40 -2.60
C ASN A 29 15.90 -14.31 -3.56
N HIS A 30 14.65 -14.64 -3.23
CA HIS A 30 13.83 -15.55 -4.03
C HIS A 30 12.62 -14.83 -4.57
N GLN A 31 12.33 -15.01 -5.87
CA GLN A 31 11.04 -14.64 -6.41
C GLN A 31 10.04 -15.71 -6.00
N PRO A 32 8.98 -15.35 -5.26
CA PRO A 32 7.94 -16.31 -4.94
C PRO A 32 7.18 -16.71 -6.21
N SER A 33 6.56 -17.89 -6.19
CA SER A 33 5.60 -18.26 -7.22
C SER A 33 4.36 -17.34 -7.11
N ARG A 34 3.70 -17.08 -8.25
CA ARG A 34 2.46 -16.29 -8.24
C ARG A 34 1.33 -16.96 -7.46
N GLU A 35 1.44 -18.26 -7.20
CA GLU A 35 0.50 -18.98 -6.35
C GLU A 35 0.46 -18.45 -4.91
N ILE A 36 1.51 -17.79 -4.46
CA ILE A 36 1.56 -17.19 -3.13
C ILE A 36 0.42 -16.19 -2.92
N LEU A 37 -0.06 -15.55 -4.00
CA LEU A 37 -1.16 -14.58 -3.93
C LEU A 37 -2.50 -15.22 -3.54
N GLN A 38 -2.61 -16.54 -3.61
CA GLN A 38 -3.82 -17.26 -3.20
C GLN A 38 -3.86 -17.53 -1.70
N ARG A 39 -2.73 -17.37 -1.00
CA ARG A 39 -2.69 -17.54 0.45
C ARG A 39 -3.46 -16.43 1.14
N PRO A 40 -4.28 -16.74 2.16
CA PRO A 40 -5.10 -15.72 2.84
C PRO A 40 -4.32 -14.52 3.35
N GLU A 41 -3.10 -14.74 3.88
CA GLU A 41 -2.28 -13.65 4.41
C GLU A 41 -1.85 -12.62 3.36
N PHE A 42 -1.89 -12.97 2.08
CA PHE A 42 -1.57 -12.05 0.97
C PHE A 42 -2.80 -11.69 0.15
N ALA A 43 -3.72 -12.62 -0.03
CA ALA A 43 -4.92 -12.40 -0.82
C ALA A 43 -5.79 -11.27 -0.25
N HIS A 44 -5.82 -11.11 1.08
CA HIS A 44 -6.67 -10.11 1.72
C HIS A 44 -6.33 -8.67 1.32
N TYR A 45 -5.13 -8.41 0.83
CA TYR A 45 -4.76 -7.07 0.38
C TYR A 45 -5.52 -6.61 -0.85
N ALA A 46 -5.93 -7.53 -1.71
CA ALA A 46 -6.57 -7.19 -2.99
C ALA A 46 -7.94 -7.82 -3.19
N GLU A 47 -8.22 -8.95 -2.56
CA GLU A 47 -9.44 -9.72 -2.78
C GLU A 47 -10.69 -8.91 -2.50
N GLY A 48 -11.62 -8.88 -3.47
CA GLY A 48 -12.87 -8.15 -3.33
C GLY A 48 -12.70 -6.64 -3.29
N TRP A 49 -11.67 -6.12 -3.94
CA TRP A 49 -11.42 -4.67 -3.98
C TRP A 49 -12.66 -3.90 -4.44
N GLY A 50 -12.91 -2.76 -3.80
CA GLY A 50 -14.06 -1.90 -4.08
C GLY A 50 -15.11 -1.92 -3.00
N ARG A 51 -14.82 -2.54 -1.85
CA ARG A 51 -15.72 -2.51 -0.69
C ARG A 51 -15.74 -1.09 -0.08
N ALA A 52 -16.82 -0.80 0.63
CA ALA A 52 -16.93 0.47 1.36
C ALA A 52 -15.72 0.66 2.28
N GLY A 53 -15.11 1.83 2.21
CA GLY A 53 -13.91 2.14 2.98
C GLY A 53 -12.59 1.82 2.29
N ASP A 54 -12.60 1.08 1.17
CA ASP A 54 -11.39 0.87 0.38
C ASP A 54 -11.00 2.19 -0.29
N THR A 55 -9.72 2.58 -0.15
CA THR A 55 -9.23 3.83 -0.72
C THR A 55 -7.78 3.68 -1.12
N GLY A 56 -7.39 4.26 -2.24
CA GLY A 56 -6.02 4.20 -2.69
C GLY A 56 -5.79 4.90 -4.02
N PHE A 57 -4.55 4.85 -4.45
CA PHE A 57 -4.09 5.53 -5.66
C PHE A 57 -3.11 4.63 -6.41
N VAL A 58 -3.06 4.83 -7.72
CA VAL A 58 -2.15 4.12 -8.61
C VAL A 58 -1.43 5.13 -9.49
N ALA A 59 -0.15 4.87 -9.75
CA ALA A 59 0.68 5.68 -10.63
C ALA A 59 0.91 4.94 -11.94
N HIS A 60 0.78 5.64 -13.05
CA HIS A 60 1.02 5.15 -14.41
C HIS A 60 2.11 5.97 -15.07
N ASP A 61 2.95 5.31 -15.86
CA ASP A 61 3.87 5.98 -16.75
C ASP A 61 3.06 6.68 -17.84
N LYS A 62 3.23 7.99 -18.01
CA LYS A 62 2.51 8.76 -19.02
C LYS A 62 2.82 8.34 -20.45
N LYS A 63 4.00 7.78 -20.66
CA LYS A 63 4.48 7.43 -21.99
C LYS A 63 3.78 6.20 -22.58
N ASN A 64 3.58 5.15 -21.73
CA ASN A 64 3.05 3.88 -22.19
C ASN A 64 1.85 3.39 -21.38
N GLY A 65 1.41 4.13 -20.37
CA GLY A 65 0.28 3.77 -19.53
C GLY A 65 0.53 2.63 -18.55
N SER A 66 1.76 2.12 -18.46
CA SER A 66 2.04 1.00 -17.56
C SER A 66 1.96 1.42 -16.09
N VAL A 67 1.53 0.49 -15.23
CA VAL A 67 1.49 0.72 -13.78
C VAL A 67 2.92 0.71 -13.25
N VAL A 68 3.27 1.74 -12.47
CA VAL A 68 4.60 1.86 -11.87
C VAL A 68 4.58 1.72 -10.35
N GLY A 69 3.44 1.94 -9.73
CA GLY A 69 3.27 1.79 -8.29
C GLY A 69 1.84 1.99 -7.85
N ALA A 70 1.55 1.59 -6.61
CA ALA A 70 0.23 1.79 -6.01
C ALA A 70 0.33 1.83 -4.49
N VAL A 71 -0.65 2.48 -3.87
CA VAL A 71 -0.80 2.57 -2.42
C VAL A 71 -2.28 2.49 -2.08
N TRP A 72 -2.63 1.72 -1.05
CA TRP A 72 -4.03 1.63 -0.65
C TRP A 72 -4.20 1.27 0.81
N LEU A 73 -5.40 1.60 1.33
CA LEU A 73 -5.83 1.27 2.69
C LEU A 73 -7.08 0.41 2.61
N ARG A 74 -7.16 -0.60 3.46
CA ARG A 74 -8.34 -1.46 3.63
C ARG A 74 -8.56 -1.77 5.10
N LYS A 75 -9.82 -1.77 5.50
CA LYS A 75 -10.19 -2.25 6.83
C LYS A 75 -10.30 -3.79 6.80
N PRO A 76 -9.77 -4.49 7.83
CA PRO A 76 -9.92 -5.93 7.92
C PRO A 76 -11.40 -6.33 8.01
N VAL A 77 -11.81 -7.35 7.23
CA VAL A 77 -13.21 -7.77 7.15
C VAL A 77 -13.73 -8.30 8.48
N HIS A 78 -12.90 -9.05 9.20
CA HIS A 78 -13.29 -9.74 10.42
C HIS A 78 -12.96 -8.99 11.70
N LYS A 79 -12.42 -7.79 11.59
CA LYS A 79 -12.00 -6.97 12.74
C LYS A 79 -12.38 -5.51 12.47
N PRO A 80 -13.66 -5.16 12.59
CA PRO A 80 -14.11 -3.79 12.25
C PRO A 80 -13.47 -2.69 13.09
N ASP A 81 -13.02 -3.02 14.31
CA ASP A 81 -12.36 -2.06 15.19
C ASP A 81 -10.85 -1.98 14.97
N ALA A 82 -10.29 -2.83 14.12
CA ALA A 82 -8.87 -2.80 13.83
C ALA A 82 -8.55 -1.61 12.90
N PRO A 83 -7.35 -1.05 13.00
CA PRO A 83 -6.95 0.04 12.09
C PRO A 83 -6.88 -0.47 10.66
N PRO A 84 -7.12 0.42 9.68
CA PRO A 84 -6.94 0.04 8.28
C PRO A 84 -5.49 -0.35 8.00
N GLU A 85 -5.32 -1.33 7.13
CA GLU A 85 -3.99 -1.80 6.73
C GLU A 85 -3.53 -1.07 5.48
N LEU A 86 -2.29 -0.59 5.52
CA LEU A 86 -1.63 0.06 4.40
C LEU A 86 -0.92 -0.99 3.56
N ALA A 87 -1.12 -0.93 2.26
CA ALA A 87 -0.33 -1.68 1.29
C ALA A 87 0.31 -0.69 0.31
N PHE A 88 1.51 -1.00 -0.14
CA PHE A 88 2.31 -0.08 -0.94
C PHE A 88 3.34 -0.85 -1.73
N ALA A 89 3.49 -0.53 -3.01
CA ALA A 89 4.57 -1.07 -3.82
C ALA A 89 4.89 -0.11 -4.98
N VAL A 90 6.17 0.02 -5.28
CA VAL A 90 6.67 0.67 -6.49
C VAL A 90 7.55 -0.35 -7.20
N LYS A 91 7.36 -0.52 -8.51
CA LYS A 91 8.17 -1.45 -9.27
C LYS A 91 9.65 -1.09 -9.16
N PRO A 92 10.56 -2.09 -9.04
CA PRO A 92 11.98 -1.82 -8.80
C PRO A 92 12.61 -0.85 -9.79
N GLU A 93 12.26 -0.96 -11.07
CA GLU A 93 12.81 -0.11 -12.14
C GLU A 93 12.36 1.34 -12.07
N HIS A 94 11.33 1.63 -11.25
CA HIS A 94 10.80 2.97 -11.09
C HIS A 94 11.07 3.59 -9.71
N ARG A 95 11.87 2.93 -8.89
CA ARG A 95 12.22 3.45 -7.56
C ARG A 95 13.16 4.64 -7.68
N ARG A 96 13.19 5.46 -6.61
CA ARG A 96 14.03 6.67 -6.49
C ARG A 96 13.62 7.81 -7.43
N HIS A 97 12.40 7.80 -7.95
CA HIS A 97 11.84 8.90 -8.74
C HIS A 97 10.79 9.72 -7.98
N GLY A 98 10.68 9.52 -6.66
CA GLY A 98 9.71 10.22 -5.84
C GLY A 98 8.28 9.73 -5.99
N ILE A 99 8.03 8.65 -6.73
CA ILE A 99 6.70 8.09 -6.96
C ILE A 99 6.07 7.62 -5.65
N GLY A 100 6.84 6.89 -4.83
CA GLY A 100 6.36 6.41 -3.54
C GLY A 100 5.94 7.53 -2.62
N THR A 101 6.75 8.59 -2.53
CA THR A 101 6.43 9.77 -1.73
C THR A 101 5.16 10.44 -2.23
N ALA A 102 5.01 10.59 -3.54
CA ALA A 102 3.83 11.21 -4.13
C ALA A 102 2.56 10.39 -3.86
N LEU A 103 2.63 9.06 -4.02
CA LEU A 103 1.51 8.16 -3.75
C LEU A 103 1.07 8.23 -2.27
N LEU A 104 2.01 8.11 -1.36
CA LEU A 104 1.73 8.15 0.07
C LEU A 104 1.18 9.51 0.51
N THR A 105 1.71 10.60 -0.06
CA THR A 105 1.20 11.94 0.21
C THR A 105 -0.27 12.06 -0.22
N GLN A 106 -0.62 11.55 -1.40
CA GLN A 106 -2.00 11.55 -1.87
C GLN A 106 -2.90 10.75 -0.94
N LEU A 107 -2.44 9.60 -0.48
CA LEU A 107 -3.23 8.75 0.41
C LEU A 107 -3.52 9.45 1.74
N VAL A 108 -2.51 10.06 2.36
CA VAL A 108 -2.68 10.77 3.62
C VAL A 108 -3.65 11.96 3.45
N ARG A 109 -3.50 12.72 2.38
CA ARG A 109 -4.35 13.88 2.11
C ARG A 109 -5.80 13.50 1.81
N ALA A 110 -6.01 12.37 1.17
CA ALA A 110 -7.35 11.87 0.84
C ALA A 110 -8.08 11.29 2.06
N ASN A 111 -7.34 10.96 3.13
CA ASN A 111 -7.89 10.32 4.31
C ASN A 111 -7.54 11.10 5.59
N PRO A 112 -7.95 12.39 5.68
CA PRO A 112 -7.55 13.23 6.81
C PRO A 112 -8.09 12.76 8.17
N HIS A 113 -9.14 11.93 8.16
CA HIS A 113 -9.74 11.40 9.39
C HIS A 113 -9.08 10.13 9.88
N GLU A 114 -8.21 9.52 9.08
CA GLU A 114 -7.53 8.30 9.51
C GLU A 114 -6.33 8.67 10.38
N SER A 115 -6.46 8.40 11.66
CA SER A 115 -5.42 8.71 12.65
C SER A 115 -4.56 7.51 12.99
N THR A 116 -5.01 6.30 12.69
CA THR A 116 -4.31 5.05 13.02
C THR A 116 -4.24 4.16 11.80
N ILE A 117 -3.07 3.64 11.51
CA ILE A 117 -2.85 2.70 10.40
C ILE A 117 -2.01 1.52 10.88
N SER A 118 -2.19 0.39 10.21
CA SER A 118 -1.34 -0.79 10.37
C SER A 118 -0.47 -0.92 9.12
N VAL A 119 0.85 -1.03 9.31
CA VAL A 119 1.81 -1.16 8.22
C VAL A 119 2.50 -2.51 8.33
N SER A 120 2.37 -3.36 7.31
CA SER A 120 3.08 -4.63 7.30
C SER A 120 4.57 -4.43 7.07
N PHE A 121 5.39 -5.38 7.52
CA PHE A 121 6.84 -5.31 7.30
C PHE A 121 7.22 -5.36 5.83
N VAL A 122 6.32 -5.85 4.97
CA VAL A 122 6.54 -5.86 3.52
C VAL A 122 6.65 -4.44 2.96
N ALA A 123 5.96 -3.47 3.58
CA ALA A 123 6.03 -2.07 3.16
C ALA A 123 7.39 -1.42 3.40
N GLY A 124 8.16 -1.91 4.39
CA GLY A 124 9.53 -1.49 4.64
C GLY A 124 9.70 -0.16 5.36
N LYS A 125 10.94 0.12 5.73
CA LYS A 125 11.32 1.33 6.49
C LYS A 125 11.04 2.67 5.80
N PRO A 126 11.15 2.79 4.46
CA PRO A 126 10.86 4.08 3.82
C PRO A 126 9.43 4.57 4.04
N VAL A 127 8.46 3.63 4.09
CA VAL A 127 7.06 3.98 4.39
C VAL A 127 6.94 4.53 5.80
N LEU A 128 7.58 3.89 6.78
CA LEU A 128 7.54 4.33 8.17
C LEU A 128 8.09 5.75 8.31
N ARG A 129 9.22 6.04 7.68
CA ARG A 129 9.83 7.37 7.74
C ARG A 129 8.92 8.44 7.14
N LEU A 130 8.26 8.13 6.05
CA LEU A 130 7.35 9.09 5.43
C LEU A 130 6.15 9.39 6.33
N TYR A 131 5.54 8.34 6.91
CA TYR A 131 4.42 8.54 7.83
C TYR A 131 4.83 9.33 9.08
N GLU A 132 6.05 9.15 9.57
CA GLU A 132 6.56 9.96 10.68
C GLU A 132 6.59 11.44 10.33
N ARG A 133 6.90 11.79 9.08
CA ARG A 133 6.87 13.19 8.61
C ARG A 133 5.46 13.79 8.63
N PHE A 134 4.43 12.96 8.53
CA PHE A 134 3.03 13.41 8.63
C PHE A 134 2.52 13.40 10.08
N GLY A 135 3.39 13.17 11.05
CA GLY A 135 3.03 13.20 12.47
C GLY A 135 2.63 11.87 13.06
N PHE A 136 2.73 10.79 12.30
CA PHE A 136 2.46 9.44 12.82
C PHE A 136 3.63 8.97 13.69
N LYS A 137 3.29 8.26 14.77
CA LYS A 137 4.28 7.64 15.66
C LYS A 137 3.92 6.18 15.84
N ILE A 138 4.93 5.33 16.00
CA ILE A 138 4.72 3.91 16.27
C ILE A 138 4.14 3.77 17.67
N THR A 139 2.96 3.13 17.79
CA THR A 139 2.30 2.89 19.06
C THR A 139 2.32 1.41 19.46
N LYS A 140 2.51 0.51 18.49
CA LYS A 140 2.55 -0.92 18.75
C LYS A 140 3.39 -1.61 17.67
N GLU A 141 4.26 -2.52 18.10
CA GLU A 141 5.02 -3.38 17.20
C GLU A 141 4.60 -4.83 17.40
N GLY A 142 4.11 -5.45 16.32
CA GLY A 142 3.76 -6.86 16.30
C GLY A 142 4.76 -7.66 15.49
N SER A 143 4.52 -8.97 15.38
CA SER A 143 5.37 -9.87 14.60
C SER A 143 5.24 -9.66 13.09
N ASN A 144 4.08 -9.20 12.61
CA ASN A 144 3.78 -9.07 11.19
C ASN A 144 3.47 -7.64 10.74
N ALA A 145 3.24 -6.73 11.69
CA ALA A 145 2.83 -5.36 11.35
C ALA A 145 3.17 -4.40 12.48
N ILE A 146 3.25 -3.13 12.10
CA ILE A 146 3.49 -2.01 13.01
C ILE A 146 2.25 -1.13 12.96
N VAL A 147 1.75 -0.72 14.13
CA VAL A 147 0.64 0.24 14.22
C VAL A 147 1.21 1.63 14.45
N MET A 148 0.78 2.58 13.63
CA MET A 148 1.18 3.98 13.75
C MET A 148 -0.05 4.86 13.98
N ARG A 149 0.12 5.90 14.78
CA ARG A 149 -0.97 6.82 15.12
C ARG A 149 -0.49 8.25 15.12
N ARG A 150 -1.38 9.16 14.70
CA ARG A 150 -1.17 10.62 14.80
C ARG A 150 -2.35 11.25 15.54
N GLN A 151 -2.10 12.42 16.13
CA GLN A 151 -3.17 13.27 16.64
C GLN A 151 -3.78 14.06 15.49
N ILE A 152 -5.08 14.10 15.47
CA ILE A 152 -5.81 14.91 14.50
C ILE A 152 -6.28 16.19 15.17
#